data_56c06d0570cd45c6466d266000ddbea0
#
_entry.id   56c06d0570cd45c6466d266000ddbea0
#
_cell.length_a   1.000
_cell.length_b   1.000
_cell.length_c   1.000
_cell.angle_alpha   90.00
_cell.angle_beta   90.00
_cell.angle_gamma   90.00
#
_symmetry.space_group_name_H-M   'P 1'
#
loop_
_entity.id
_entity.type
_entity.pdbx_description
1 polymer ?
#
loop_
_entity_poly.entity_id
_entity_poly.type
_entity_poly.pdbx_seq_one_letter_code
_entity_poly.pdbx_strand_id
1 'polypeptide(L)'
;MTTTVEGMTVFNTDKVDTTKGQMFFGPPLGVQRYDKFKYPIFDKLTKNQLGFFWRPEEVSLQNDRSDYQKLNATQKHIFTSNLKYQILLDSVQGRAPGMAFAPYCSLPELEGCMNIWQTMEMIHSRSYTHIIKNVYPDPSEVFDTILDCLLYTSPSPRDGLLSRMPSSA
;
A
#
# COMPACT_ATOMS: atom_id res chain seq x y z
N MET A 1 -14.04 -18.22 0.30
CA MET A 1 -14.22 -18.52 1.73
C MET A 1 -14.01 -17.25 2.51
N THR A 2 -15.06 -16.67 3.04
CA THR A 2 -15.01 -15.52 3.95
C THR A 2 -14.63 -16.05 5.33
N THR A 3 -13.36 -16.00 5.67
CA THR A 3 -12.93 -16.21 7.05
C THR A 3 -13.34 -14.97 7.85
N THR A 4 -14.50 -15.02 8.48
CA THR A 4 -14.80 -14.12 9.59
C THR A 4 -13.81 -14.43 10.70
N VAL A 5 -12.94 -13.48 11.02
CA VAL A 5 -12.07 -13.60 12.20
C VAL A 5 -12.99 -13.54 13.40
N GLU A 6 -13.08 -14.64 14.13
CA GLU A 6 -13.90 -14.75 15.34
C GLU A 6 -13.46 -13.69 16.33
N GLY A 7 -14.38 -12.85 16.81
CA GLY A 7 -14.11 -11.76 17.75
C GLY A 7 -13.83 -10.39 17.16
N MET A 8 -13.85 -10.21 15.82
CA MET A 8 -13.76 -8.87 15.24
C MET A 8 -15.02 -8.05 15.51
N THR A 9 -14.85 -6.87 16.06
CA THR A 9 -15.90 -5.87 16.21
C THR A 9 -15.42 -4.52 15.68
N VAL A 10 -16.35 -3.72 15.13
CA VAL A 10 -16.07 -2.35 14.69
C VAL A 10 -15.85 -1.43 15.89
N PHE A 11 -16.40 -1.79 17.05
CA PHE A 11 -16.30 -0.98 18.25
C PHE A 11 -16.41 -1.84 19.50
N ASN A 12 -15.32 -1.91 20.26
CA ASN A 12 -15.31 -2.55 21.58
C ASN A 12 -15.84 -1.56 22.64
N THR A 13 -16.87 -1.96 23.35
CA THR A 13 -17.47 -1.15 24.41
C THR A 13 -16.76 -1.31 25.77
N ASP A 14 -15.83 -2.24 25.89
CA ASP A 14 -15.09 -2.47 27.13
C ASP A 14 -14.11 -1.33 27.39
N LYS A 15 -13.87 -1.04 28.67
CA LYS A 15 -12.85 -0.08 29.06
C LYS A 15 -11.48 -0.74 29.00
N VAL A 16 -10.77 -0.52 27.90
CA VAL A 16 -9.42 -1.04 27.67
C VAL A 16 -8.39 0.05 27.93
N ASP A 17 -7.39 -0.24 28.74
CA ASP A 17 -6.20 0.62 28.88
C ASP A 17 -5.19 0.26 27.77
N THR A 18 -5.27 0.98 26.66
CA THR A 18 -4.41 0.74 25.48
C THR A 18 -2.92 0.95 25.77
N THR A 19 -2.56 1.70 26.83
CA THR A 19 -1.15 1.89 27.22
C THR A 19 -0.51 0.60 27.73
N LYS A 20 -1.31 -0.36 28.14
CA LYS A 20 -0.87 -1.68 28.64
C LYS A 20 -1.07 -2.80 27.61
N GLY A 21 -1.81 -2.52 26.53
CA GLY A 21 -2.15 -3.49 25.51
C GLY A 21 -0.95 -3.98 24.69
N GLN A 22 -1.15 -5.02 23.91
CA GLN A 22 -0.21 -5.49 22.89
C GLN A 22 -0.43 -4.69 21.60
N MET A 23 0.54 -4.64 20.70
CA MET A 23 0.37 -4.01 19.39
C MET A 23 -0.66 -4.77 18.55
N PHE A 24 -0.58 -6.10 18.58
CA PHE A 24 -1.45 -7.02 17.85
C PHE A 24 -1.98 -8.10 18.78
N PHE A 25 -3.12 -8.68 18.40
CA PHE A 25 -3.75 -9.79 19.11
C PHE A 25 -4.15 -9.50 20.57
N GLY A 26 -4.28 -8.23 20.91
CA GLY A 26 -4.88 -7.79 22.17
C GLY A 26 -6.40 -7.60 22.05
N PRO A 27 -7.03 -6.94 23.03
CA PRO A 27 -8.45 -6.61 22.94
C PRO A 27 -8.77 -5.81 21.68
N PRO A 28 -9.95 -6.03 21.06
CA PRO A 28 -10.39 -5.25 19.91
C PRO A 28 -10.39 -3.73 20.22
N LEU A 29 -10.22 -2.94 19.17
CA LEU A 29 -10.24 -1.49 19.28
C LEU A 29 -11.63 -0.96 19.66
N GLY A 30 -11.65 0.03 20.54
CA GLY A 30 -12.82 0.79 20.95
C GLY A 30 -12.68 2.25 20.55
N VAL A 31 -12.74 3.16 21.56
CA VAL A 31 -12.56 4.59 21.33
C VAL A 31 -11.12 4.88 20.88
N GLN A 32 -10.99 5.55 19.74
CA GLN A 32 -9.70 6.00 19.23
C GLN A 32 -9.19 7.19 20.07
N ARG A 33 -8.37 6.90 21.04
CA ARG A 33 -7.81 7.89 21.95
C ARG A 33 -6.39 8.27 21.53
N TYR A 34 -6.24 9.49 21.03
CA TYR A 34 -4.95 10.06 20.63
C TYR A 34 -4.35 10.99 21.68
N ASP A 35 -4.81 10.90 22.93
CA ASP A 35 -4.28 11.62 24.09
C ASP A 35 -3.32 10.78 24.93
N LYS A 36 -3.32 9.44 24.74
CA LYS A 36 -2.48 8.50 25.46
C LYS A 36 -1.97 7.41 24.52
N PHE A 37 -0.66 7.29 24.43
CA PHE A 37 -0.01 6.33 23.55
C PHE A 37 0.88 5.38 24.33
N LYS A 38 0.87 4.11 23.97
CA LYS A 38 1.91 3.17 24.38
C LYS A 38 3.19 3.39 23.59
N TYR A 39 3.05 3.63 22.28
CA TYR A 39 4.16 3.86 21.35
C TYR A 39 3.98 5.18 20.59
N PRO A 40 4.39 6.31 21.16
CA PRO A 40 4.25 7.64 20.53
C PRO A 40 4.89 7.76 19.15
N ILE A 41 5.79 6.82 18.81
CA ILE A 41 6.44 6.80 17.50
C ILE A 41 5.43 6.65 16.35
N PHE A 42 4.36 5.87 16.54
CA PHE A 42 3.35 5.68 15.47
C PHE A 42 2.55 6.96 15.23
N ASP A 43 2.19 7.70 16.27
CA ASP A 43 1.56 9.01 16.11
C ASP A 43 2.50 10.01 15.42
N LYS A 44 3.79 10.00 15.76
CA LYS A 44 4.79 10.82 15.08
C LYS A 44 4.91 10.46 13.59
N LEU A 45 4.94 9.18 13.26
CA LEU A 45 4.98 8.71 11.87
C LEU A 45 3.73 9.12 11.12
N THR A 46 2.55 9.00 11.72
CA THR A 46 1.28 9.46 11.15
C THR A 46 1.34 10.96 10.81
N LYS A 47 1.77 11.78 11.76
CA LYS A 47 1.91 13.23 11.55
C LYS A 47 2.92 13.57 10.47
N ASN A 48 4.05 12.87 10.40
CA ASN A 48 5.04 13.06 9.35
C ASN A 48 4.46 12.72 7.98
N GLN A 49 3.78 11.60 7.84
CA GLN A 49 3.16 11.20 6.57
C GLN A 49 2.07 12.19 6.13
N LEU A 50 1.25 12.69 7.05
CA LEU A 50 0.28 13.76 6.76
C LEU A 50 0.96 15.05 6.28
N GLY A 51 2.14 15.36 6.80
CA GLY A 51 2.95 16.50 6.36
C GLY A 51 3.52 16.35 4.96
N PHE A 52 3.62 15.13 4.44
CA PHE A 52 4.05 14.82 3.07
C PHE A 52 2.89 14.58 2.10
N PHE A 53 1.66 14.86 2.52
CA PHE A 53 0.50 14.71 1.65
C PHE A 53 0.65 15.56 0.38
N TRP A 54 0.34 14.96 -0.77
CA TRP A 54 0.37 15.58 -2.08
C TRP A 54 -0.66 14.95 -3.01
N ARG A 55 -0.95 15.62 -4.11
CA ARG A 55 -1.85 15.12 -5.14
C ARG A 55 -1.10 14.94 -6.45
N PRO A 56 -1.34 13.86 -7.19
CA PRO A 56 -0.66 13.62 -8.47
C PRO A 56 -0.76 14.79 -9.44
N GLU A 57 -1.89 15.50 -9.42
CA GLU A 57 -2.18 16.62 -10.29
C GLU A 57 -1.33 17.88 -10.00
N GLU A 58 -0.62 17.92 -8.87
CA GLU A 58 0.30 19.01 -8.53
C GLU A 58 1.62 18.89 -9.29
N VAL A 59 1.90 17.73 -9.89
CA VAL A 59 3.11 17.51 -10.70
C VAL A 59 2.80 17.77 -12.16
N SER A 60 3.49 18.75 -12.75
CA SER A 60 3.32 19.06 -14.17
C SER A 60 4.02 18.01 -15.04
N LEU A 61 3.27 17.40 -15.95
CA LEU A 61 3.74 16.41 -16.93
C LEU A 61 3.62 16.93 -18.38
N GLN A 62 3.60 18.25 -18.56
CA GLN A 62 3.33 18.88 -19.88
C GLN A 62 4.33 18.48 -20.97
N ASN A 63 5.58 18.27 -20.61
CA ASN A 63 6.65 17.94 -21.56
C ASN A 63 6.92 16.44 -21.65
N ASP A 64 6.44 15.65 -20.68
CA ASP A 64 6.84 14.25 -20.51
C ASP A 64 6.46 13.37 -21.70
N ARG A 65 5.31 13.64 -22.37
CA ARG A 65 4.94 12.93 -23.59
C ARG A 65 5.96 13.14 -24.70
N SER A 66 6.38 14.39 -24.92
CA SER A 66 7.36 14.71 -25.96
C SER A 66 8.73 14.14 -25.64
N ASP A 67 9.10 14.13 -24.38
CA ASP A 67 10.39 13.60 -23.92
C ASP A 67 10.39 12.06 -24.00
N TYR A 68 9.31 11.41 -23.62
CA TYR A 68 9.15 9.97 -23.79
C TYR A 68 9.28 9.54 -25.26
N GLN A 69 8.73 10.31 -26.19
CA GLN A 69 8.84 10.00 -27.62
C GLN A 69 10.28 10.00 -28.13
N LYS A 70 11.16 10.84 -27.55
CA LYS A 70 12.59 10.92 -27.89
C LYS A 70 13.42 9.74 -27.36
N LEU A 71 12.91 8.98 -26.40
CA LEU A 71 13.60 7.84 -25.84
C LEU A 71 13.79 6.73 -26.88
N ASN A 72 14.92 6.04 -26.82
CA ASN A 72 15.13 4.83 -27.62
C ASN A 72 14.29 3.64 -27.08
N ALA A 73 14.24 2.57 -27.84
CA ALA A 73 13.42 1.39 -27.51
C ALA A 73 13.76 0.77 -26.14
N THR A 74 15.04 0.70 -25.79
CA THR A 74 15.49 0.17 -24.50
C THR A 74 15.04 1.05 -23.35
N GLN A 75 15.18 2.37 -23.49
CA GLN A 75 14.77 3.32 -22.47
C GLN A 75 13.23 3.28 -22.25
N LYS A 76 12.47 3.23 -23.35
CA LYS A 76 11.00 3.05 -23.29
C LYS A 76 10.61 1.76 -22.59
N HIS A 77 11.30 0.66 -22.91
CA HIS A 77 11.05 -0.63 -22.29
C HIS A 77 11.32 -0.58 -20.77
N ILE A 78 12.45 -0.02 -20.34
CA ILE A 78 12.79 0.11 -18.92
C ILE A 78 11.75 0.97 -18.19
N PHE A 79 11.41 2.12 -18.75
CA PHE A 79 10.43 3.04 -18.15
C PHE A 79 9.06 2.36 -17.99
N THR A 80 8.55 1.74 -19.06
CA THR A 80 7.24 1.09 -19.05
C THR A 80 7.19 -0.11 -18.11
N SER A 81 8.22 -0.95 -18.14
CA SER A 81 8.30 -2.13 -17.27
C SER A 81 8.37 -1.76 -15.80
N ASN A 82 9.12 -0.69 -15.48
CA ASN A 82 9.22 -0.19 -14.11
C ASN A 82 7.87 0.36 -13.61
N LEU A 83 7.15 1.13 -14.42
CA LEU A 83 5.81 1.61 -14.08
C LEU A 83 4.82 0.46 -13.83
N LYS A 84 4.80 -0.54 -14.71
CA LYS A 84 3.96 -1.74 -14.54
C LYS A 84 4.26 -2.46 -13.23
N TYR A 85 5.54 -2.64 -12.92
CA TYR A 85 5.98 -3.29 -11.69
C TYR A 85 5.53 -2.51 -10.44
N GLN A 86 5.72 -1.19 -10.44
CA GLN A 86 5.32 -0.33 -9.32
C GLN A 86 3.80 -0.32 -9.12
N ILE A 87 3.01 -0.24 -10.19
CA ILE A 87 1.53 -0.29 -10.09
C ILE A 87 1.07 -1.58 -9.41
N LEU A 88 1.70 -2.70 -9.75
CA LEU A 88 1.37 -3.97 -9.12
C LEU A 88 1.74 -3.99 -7.64
N LEU A 89 2.97 -3.60 -7.32
CA LEU A 89 3.45 -3.59 -5.93
C LEU A 89 2.57 -2.70 -5.05
N ASP A 90 2.26 -1.49 -5.49
CA ASP A 90 1.45 -0.55 -4.70
C ASP A 90 -0.02 -0.98 -4.64
N SER A 91 -0.50 -1.75 -5.61
CA SER A 91 -1.82 -2.40 -5.52
C SER A 91 -1.87 -3.43 -4.39
N VAL A 92 -0.78 -4.14 -4.14
CA VAL A 92 -0.65 -5.06 -3.00
C VAL A 92 -0.45 -4.28 -1.71
N GLN A 93 0.49 -3.34 -1.68
CA GLN A 93 0.81 -2.54 -0.49
C GLN A 93 -0.36 -1.66 -0.04
N GLY A 94 -1.15 -1.15 -0.97
CA GLY A 94 -2.36 -0.38 -0.63
C GLY A 94 -3.46 -1.20 0.04
N ARG A 95 -3.42 -2.52 -0.03
CA ARG A 95 -4.40 -3.42 0.61
C ARG A 95 -3.84 -4.18 1.80
N ALA A 96 -2.56 -4.56 1.75
CA ALA A 96 -1.95 -5.46 2.71
C ALA A 96 -2.06 -4.97 4.17
N PRO A 97 -1.80 -3.70 4.51
CA PRO A 97 -1.93 -3.23 5.89
C PRO A 97 -3.33 -3.42 6.46
N GLY A 98 -4.38 -3.10 5.67
CA GLY A 98 -5.77 -3.25 6.07
C GLY A 98 -6.25 -4.70 6.16
N MET A 99 -5.72 -5.57 5.31
CA MET A 99 -6.15 -6.97 5.27
C MET A 99 -5.34 -7.86 6.22
N ALA A 100 -4.03 -7.61 6.33
CA ALA A 100 -3.14 -8.50 7.06
C ALA A 100 -2.87 -8.05 8.50
N PHE A 101 -2.89 -6.75 8.78
CA PHE A 101 -2.51 -6.21 10.09
C PHE A 101 -3.66 -5.55 10.84
N ALA A 102 -4.49 -4.75 10.15
CA ALA A 102 -5.55 -3.99 10.81
C ALA A 102 -6.53 -4.88 11.60
N PRO A 103 -6.92 -6.08 11.14
CA PRO A 103 -7.81 -6.97 11.88
C PRO A 103 -7.28 -7.38 13.26
N TYR A 104 -5.97 -7.37 13.42
CA TYR A 104 -5.31 -7.80 14.66
C TYR A 104 -4.75 -6.64 15.46
N CYS A 105 -4.89 -5.40 14.97
CA CYS A 105 -4.38 -4.21 15.63
C CYS A 105 -5.15 -3.94 16.93
N SER A 106 -4.41 -3.63 17.99
CA SER A 106 -4.99 -3.38 19.32
C SER A 106 -4.62 -2.01 19.89
N LEU A 107 -3.93 -1.17 19.12
CA LEU A 107 -3.51 0.17 19.55
C LEU A 107 -4.01 1.24 18.57
N PRO A 108 -4.70 2.30 19.04
CA PRO A 108 -5.23 3.35 18.17
C PRO A 108 -4.15 4.09 17.37
N GLU A 109 -3.00 4.36 17.97
CA GLU A 109 -1.89 5.02 17.29
C GLU A 109 -1.29 4.18 16.16
N LEU A 110 -1.27 2.86 16.30
CA LEU A 110 -0.83 1.94 15.26
C LEU A 110 -1.87 1.85 14.15
N GLU A 111 -3.16 1.78 14.49
CA GLU A 111 -4.26 1.81 13.52
C GLU A 111 -4.19 3.08 12.67
N GLY A 112 -4.05 4.26 13.29
CA GLY A 112 -3.89 5.53 12.57
C GLY A 112 -2.69 5.54 11.64
N CYS A 113 -1.56 4.98 12.07
CA CYS A 113 -0.36 4.86 11.26
C CYS A 113 -0.56 3.94 10.04
N MET A 114 -1.26 2.82 10.19
CA MET A 114 -1.57 1.92 9.08
C MET A 114 -2.55 2.55 8.09
N ASN A 115 -3.54 3.29 8.57
CA ASN A 115 -4.52 3.96 7.73
C ASN A 115 -3.88 5.03 6.84
N ILE A 116 -2.98 5.83 7.38
CA ILE A 116 -2.26 6.82 6.57
C ILE A 116 -1.28 6.14 5.60
N TRP A 117 -0.62 5.06 6.00
CA TRP A 117 0.22 4.27 5.10
C TRP A 117 -0.58 3.80 3.89
N GLN A 118 -1.73 3.15 4.07
CA GLN A 118 -2.60 2.74 2.96
C GLN A 118 -3.03 3.92 2.07
N THR A 119 -3.29 5.08 2.68
CA THR A 119 -3.63 6.29 1.95
C THR A 119 -2.47 6.76 1.06
N MET A 120 -1.23 6.70 1.53
CA MET A 120 -0.06 7.05 0.73
C MET A 120 0.15 6.08 -0.43
N GLU A 121 -0.02 4.77 -0.24
CA GLU A 121 0.06 3.79 -1.33
C GLU A 121 -1.03 4.01 -2.40
N MET A 122 -2.23 4.42 -1.98
CA MET A 122 -3.27 4.83 -2.93
C MET A 122 -2.84 6.05 -3.75
N ILE A 123 -2.19 7.04 -3.13
CA ILE A 123 -1.67 8.22 -3.84
C ILE A 123 -0.60 7.81 -4.86
N HIS A 124 0.31 6.90 -4.50
CA HIS A 124 1.30 6.34 -5.42
C HIS A 124 0.62 5.69 -6.63
N SER A 125 -0.33 4.78 -6.41
CA SER A 125 -1.08 4.12 -7.50
C SER A 125 -1.78 5.12 -8.43
N ARG A 126 -2.39 6.17 -7.87
CA ARG A 126 -3.00 7.26 -8.65
C ARG A 126 -1.96 8.04 -9.45
N SER A 127 -0.76 8.20 -8.91
CA SER A 127 0.34 8.91 -9.56
C SER A 127 0.84 8.18 -10.79
N TYR A 128 1.00 6.87 -10.72
CA TYR A 128 1.36 6.07 -11.89
C TYR A 128 0.27 6.14 -12.97
N THR A 129 -0.99 6.11 -12.58
CA THR A 129 -2.11 6.33 -13.51
C THR A 129 -2.02 7.71 -14.16
N HIS A 130 -1.71 8.76 -13.38
CA HIS A 130 -1.55 10.11 -13.88
C HIS A 130 -0.39 10.20 -14.89
N ILE A 131 0.76 9.59 -14.59
CA ILE A 131 1.92 9.52 -15.50
C ILE A 131 1.52 8.83 -16.80
N ILE A 132 0.92 7.65 -16.73
CA ILE A 132 0.55 6.87 -17.92
C ILE A 132 -0.42 7.64 -18.81
N LYS A 133 -1.45 8.26 -18.25
CA LYS A 133 -2.42 9.07 -19.02
C LYS A 133 -1.80 10.29 -19.71
N ASN A 134 -0.74 10.85 -19.15
CA ASN A 134 -0.08 12.02 -19.73
C ASN A 134 1.03 11.65 -20.71
N VAL A 135 1.71 10.54 -20.52
CA VAL A 135 2.87 10.13 -21.31
C VAL A 135 2.48 9.30 -22.53
N TYR A 136 1.57 8.35 -22.37
CA TYR A 136 1.21 7.42 -23.45
C TYR A 136 0.06 7.95 -24.31
N PRO A 137 0.10 7.73 -25.63
CA PRO A 137 -1.03 8.02 -26.52
C PRO A 137 -2.27 7.21 -26.17
N ASP A 138 -2.08 5.92 -25.89
CA ASP A 138 -3.11 5.00 -25.42
C ASP A 138 -2.69 4.37 -24.07
N PRO A 139 -3.28 4.82 -22.95
CA PRO A 139 -3.01 4.25 -21.64
C PRO A 139 -3.33 2.75 -21.51
N SER A 140 -4.25 2.22 -22.31
CA SER A 140 -4.66 0.81 -22.25
C SER A 140 -3.53 -0.13 -22.64
N GLU A 141 -2.64 0.28 -23.54
CA GLU A 141 -1.44 -0.48 -23.91
C GLU A 141 -0.57 -0.85 -22.70
N VAL A 142 -0.57 0.00 -21.66
CA VAL A 142 0.17 -0.26 -20.44
C VAL A 142 -0.67 -1.05 -19.44
N PHE A 143 -1.90 -0.62 -19.18
CA PHE A 143 -2.74 -1.21 -18.14
C PHE A 143 -3.17 -2.64 -18.45
N ASP A 144 -3.53 -2.93 -19.70
CA ASP A 144 -4.03 -4.25 -20.10
C ASP A 144 -2.92 -5.32 -20.11
N THR A 145 -1.65 -4.88 -20.11
CA THR A 145 -0.48 -5.76 -20.16
C THR A 145 0.35 -5.77 -18.87
N ILE A 146 -0.19 -5.22 -17.77
CA ILE A 146 0.54 -5.20 -16.45
C ILE A 146 0.88 -6.61 -15.99
N LEU A 147 -0.08 -7.52 -16.03
CA LEU A 147 0.10 -8.88 -15.55
C LEU A 147 0.99 -9.72 -16.47
N ASP A 148 0.96 -9.45 -17.78
CA ASP A 148 1.81 -10.15 -18.74
C ASP A 148 3.30 -9.92 -18.47
N CYS A 149 3.66 -8.71 -18.06
CA CYS A 149 5.04 -8.35 -17.75
C CYS A 149 5.61 -9.14 -16.58
N LEU A 150 4.79 -9.56 -15.65
CA LEU A 150 5.20 -10.26 -14.41
C LEU A 150 5.43 -11.75 -14.61
N LEU A 151 4.71 -12.35 -15.55
CA LEU A 151 4.85 -13.79 -15.85
C LEU A 151 6.21 -14.11 -16.48
N TYR A 152 6.88 -13.11 -17.11
CA TYR A 152 8.09 -13.34 -17.88
C TYR A 152 9.37 -12.76 -17.28
N THR A 153 9.31 -11.86 -16.30
CA THR A 153 10.49 -11.06 -15.94
C THR A 153 11.07 -11.32 -14.57
N SER A 154 10.41 -12.04 -13.66
CA SER A 154 11.01 -12.40 -12.39
C SER A 154 10.28 -13.54 -11.69
N PRO A 155 10.80 -14.76 -11.74
CA PRO A 155 10.63 -15.63 -10.59
C PRO A 155 11.41 -14.95 -9.45
N SER A 156 10.70 -14.17 -8.61
CA SER A 156 11.31 -13.64 -7.39
C SER A 156 11.84 -14.82 -6.60
N PRO A 157 13.09 -14.76 -6.08
CA PRO A 157 13.57 -15.76 -5.12
C PRO A 157 12.61 -15.97 -3.93
N ARG A 158 11.74 -14.98 -3.65
CA ARG A 158 10.67 -15.06 -2.64
C ARG A 158 9.51 -15.96 -3.08
N ASP A 159 9.16 -16.02 -4.36
CA ASP A 159 8.09 -16.87 -4.84
C ASP A 159 8.49 -18.36 -4.71
N GLY A 160 9.78 -18.67 -4.89
CA GLY A 160 10.34 -19.97 -4.62
C GLY A 160 10.37 -20.36 -3.14
N LEU A 161 10.38 -19.38 -2.22
CA LEU A 161 10.35 -19.62 -0.77
C LEU A 161 8.92 -19.80 -0.26
N LEU A 162 7.94 -19.09 -0.81
CA LEU A 162 6.53 -19.24 -0.45
C LEU A 162 5.96 -20.59 -0.90
N SER A 163 6.44 -21.13 -2.02
CA SER A 163 6.05 -22.46 -2.50
C SER A 163 6.67 -23.62 -1.69
N ARG A 164 7.60 -23.33 -0.78
CA ARG A 164 8.29 -24.32 0.07
C ARG A 164 7.88 -24.29 1.53
N MET A 165 6.84 -23.53 1.90
CA MET A 165 6.25 -23.72 3.22
C MET A 165 5.56 -25.09 3.26
N PRO A 166 6.01 -26.02 4.12
CA PRO A 166 5.31 -27.28 4.27
C PRO A 166 3.90 -26.94 4.79
N SER A 167 2.90 -27.50 4.15
CA SER A 167 1.57 -27.61 4.74
C SER A 167 1.76 -28.42 6.03
N SER A 168 1.99 -27.74 7.13
CA SER A 168 2.03 -28.39 8.43
C SER A 168 0.64 -28.91 8.74
N ALA A 169 0.60 -30.20 8.96
CA ALA A 169 -0.48 -30.94 9.52
C ALA A 169 -1.06 -30.31 10.80
#